data_94e5fcb97ec5d0c37dd6fdbd97a580a8
#
_entry.id   94e5fcb97ec5d0c37dd6fdbd97a580a8
#
_cell.length_a   1.000
_cell.length_b   1.000
_cell.length_c   1.000
_cell.angle_alpha   90.00
_cell.angle_beta   90.00
_cell.angle_gamma   90.00
#
_symmetry.space_group_name_H-M   'P 1'
#
loop_
_entity.id
_entity.type
_entity.pdbx_description
1 polymer ?
#
loop_
_entity_poly.entity_id
_entity_poly.type
_entity_poly.pdbx_seq_one_letter_code
_entity_poly.pdbx_strand_id
1 'polypeptide(L)'
;MSGNIEVFNLSAYTTPEIVEHRNKEWVEYGSDNNYFNYLIDRFTKSATNNAIITGIAKMIYGKGLSATNSSRKPEAYAKMLTLFRKNDLRRFAMDRKLLGMAAFQLTYDKGEVVKVSHFPMETLRAEKCNKDGEIEAWYYHPDWINKKPSEEPTRIAAFGYGKGKNELYVLKPYVSGYYYYSPVDYQGALPYSVLEEEIGDYLINDTINGFSGTKVVNFNNGVPDEEKREQIKRDVLNKLTGTKGEKVIIAFNANAESKTSVEDLPLNDAPDHYAYLSEECVKKLIVGHRVTSPMLIGLRDGGNSLGNNADEIRTATLLFDNVVINSYQEEITDVIDEILAINNISLNTYFKTLEPLEFVDTDGLNKEATEEETGVKMSAEYDLTEDGEEISDEWELIDERPVDYEKEADFDKVLMAKVPSSNPNGKSEQDTNLFKVRYKYAPNETDATGESRDFCKKMISANKVYRKEDIIAAGDKPVNKGWGLSGADTYSIWLYKGGGGCHHFWMRQTYLKKNNKKIGVNEAKRMINALPPDERERLPINEKEVAQRPVDMPNKAFVNK
;
A
#
# COMPACT_ATOMS: atom_id res chain seq x y z
N MET A 1 13.04 -55.12 21.68
CA MET A 1 13.27 -53.71 22.10
C MET A 1 12.19 -52.87 21.46
N SER A 2 11.25 -52.40 22.27
CA SER A 2 10.19 -51.49 21.79
C SER A 2 10.81 -50.10 21.61
N GLY A 3 10.95 -49.67 20.38
CA GLY A 3 11.37 -48.30 20.11
C GLY A 3 10.27 -47.31 20.53
N ASN A 4 10.54 -46.52 21.55
CA ASN A 4 9.70 -45.38 21.87
C ASN A 4 9.95 -44.30 20.82
N ILE A 5 8.93 -43.98 20.02
CA ILE A 5 8.93 -42.82 19.16
C ILE A 5 8.48 -41.65 20.04
N GLU A 6 9.40 -40.78 20.38
CA GLU A 6 9.06 -39.49 21.01
C GLU A 6 8.71 -38.49 19.90
N VAL A 7 7.46 -38.05 19.85
CA VAL A 7 7.01 -37.01 18.98
C VAL A 7 7.18 -35.69 19.73
N PHE A 8 8.13 -34.87 19.32
CA PHE A 8 8.24 -33.49 19.79
C PHE A 8 7.27 -32.64 18.99
N ASN A 9 6.24 -32.13 19.62
CA ASN A 9 5.44 -31.06 19.06
C ASN A 9 6.27 -29.77 19.14
N LEU A 10 6.76 -29.30 18.01
CA LEU A 10 7.26 -27.93 17.88
C LEU A 10 6.11 -26.99 18.19
N SER A 11 6.33 -26.13 19.18
CA SER A 11 5.30 -25.32 19.81
C SER A 11 4.48 -24.51 18.80
N ALA A 12 3.18 -24.69 18.86
CA ALA A 12 2.22 -23.83 18.23
C ALA A 12 2.45 -22.37 18.67
N TYR A 13 2.12 -21.45 17.76
CA TYR A 13 1.99 -20.02 18.02
C TYR A 13 1.37 -19.76 19.40
N THR A 14 2.11 -19.07 20.25
CA THR A 14 1.62 -18.64 21.58
C THR A 14 1.11 -17.21 21.49
N THR A 15 -0.16 -17.01 21.84
CA THR A 15 -0.68 -15.68 22.13
C THR A 15 0.17 -15.05 23.24
N PRO A 16 0.43 -13.72 23.21
CA PRO A 16 1.23 -13.09 24.25
C PRO A 16 0.55 -13.23 25.61
N GLU A 17 1.17 -13.98 26.50
CA GLU A 17 0.70 -14.10 27.87
C GLU A 17 1.06 -12.85 28.67
N ILE A 18 0.16 -12.42 29.52
CA ILE A 18 0.38 -11.34 30.49
C ILE A 18 0.47 -11.98 31.86
N VAL A 19 1.66 -11.90 32.48
CA VAL A 19 1.94 -12.63 33.73
C VAL A 19 2.20 -11.68 34.88
N GLU A 20 1.32 -11.72 35.88
CA GLU A 20 1.52 -11.04 37.16
C GLU A 20 2.15 -11.99 38.21
N HIS A 21 3.33 -11.65 38.68
CA HIS A 21 4.00 -12.37 39.76
C HIS A 21 3.78 -11.71 41.09
N ARG A 22 3.50 -12.46 42.17
CA ARG A 22 3.30 -11.89 43.51
C ARG A 22 4.48 -11.08 44.04
N ASN A 23 5.69 -11.46 43.62
CA ASN A 23 6.96 -10.90 44.12
C ASN A 23 7.56 -9.83 43.24
N LYS A 24 6.87 -9.41 42.15
CA LYS A 24 7.32 -8.36 41.24
C LYS A 24 6.29 -7.26 41.20
N GLU A 25 6.73 -6.03 41.13
CA GLU A 25 5.84 -4.87 40.97
C GLU A 25 5.43 -4.61 39.54
N TRP A 26 6.18 -5.17 38.57
CA TRP A 26 5.88 -5.07 37.15
C TRP A 26 5.18 -6.32 36.62
N VAL A 27 4.47 -6.14 35.52
CA VAL A 27 3.77 -7.20 34.80
C VAL A 27 4.62 -7.64 33.62
N GLU A 28 4.81 -8.93 33.44
CA GLU A 28 5.60 -9.50 32.35
C GLU A 28 4.77 -9.62 31.07
N TYR A 29 5.43 -9.41 29.91
CA TYR A 29 4.82 -9.53 28.61
C TYR A 29 5.44 -10.72 27.85
N GLY A 30 4.64 -11.77 27.67
CA GLY A 30 5.07 -13.11 27.27
C GLY A 30 5.46 -13.98 28.47
N SER A 31 5.44 -15.30 28.32
CA SER A 31 5.74 -16.27 29.38
C SER A 31 7.14 -16.13 29.98
N ASP A 32 8.08 -15.63 29.18
CA ASP A 32 9.49 -15.37 29.52
C ASP A 32 9.84 -13.89 29.58
N ASN A 33 8.83 -13.01 29.63
CA ASN A 33 8.99 -11.55 29.58
C ASN A 33 9.69 -11.03 28.33
N ASN A 34 9.64 -11.77 27.22
CA ASN A 34 10.43 -11.52 26.02
C ASN A 34 9.61 -11.16 24.78
N TYR A 35 8.31 -10.88 24.91
CA TYR A 35 7.44 -10.72 23.77
C TYR A 35 7.81 -9.56 22.84
N PHE A 36 8.27 -8.41 23.36
CA PHE A 36 8.74 -7.31 22.51
C PHE A 36 9.95 -7.71 21.67
N ASN A 37 10.90 -8.45 22.23
CA ASN A 37 12.06 -8.94 21.48
C ASN A 37 11.66 -9.99 20.42
N TYR A 38 10.66 -10.82 20.74
CA TYR A 38 10.08 -11.72 19.73
C TYR A 38 9.52 -10.94 18.53
N LEU A 39 8.80 -9.83 18.74
CA LEU A 39 8.32 -8.96 17.65
C LEU A 39 9.46 -8.34 16.84
N ILE A 40 10.53 -7.89 17.53
CA ILE A 40 11.73 -7.35 16.89
C ILE A 40 12.43 -8.43 16.06
N ASP A 41 12.52 -9.66 16.57
CA ASP A 41 13.07 -10.79 15.81
C ASP A 41 12.25 -11.09 14.56
N ARG A 42 10.92 -11.10 14.66
CA ARG A 42 10.02 -11.27 13.50
C ARG A 42 10.17 -10.16 12.46
N PHE A 43 10.46 -8.95 12.92
CA PHE A 43 10.77 -7.82 12.04
C PHE A 43 12.13 -7.97 11.35
N THR A 44 13.16 -8.41 12.06
CA THR A 44 14.52 -8.48 11.51
C THR A 44 14.74 -9.68 10.61
N LYS A 45 14.03 -10.79 10.84
CA LYS A 45 14.27 -12.07 10.16
C LYS A 45 13.31 -12.35 9.00
N SER A 46 12.14 -11.71 8.95
CA SER A 46 11.19 -11.81 7.84
C SER A 46 11.31 -10.59 6.93
N ALA A 47 11.73 -10.80 5.69
CA ALA A 47 11.93 -9.75 4.70
C ALA A 47 10.63 -9.01 4.37
N THR A 48 9.54 -9.76 4.17
CA THR A 48 8.22 -9.21 3.87
C THR A 48 7.66 -8.43 5.04
N ASN A 49 7.70 -8.98 6.25
CA ASN A 49 7.25 -8.30 7.47
C ASN A 49 8.00 -7.00 7.71
N ASN A 50 9.33 -7.01 7.50
CA ASN A 50 10.18 -5.82 7.60
C ASN A 50 9.76 -4.73 6.62
N ALA A 51 9.60 -5.08 5.34
CA ALA A 51 9.21 -4.14 4.30
C ALA A 51 7.86 -3.48 4.61
N ILE A 52 6.87 -4.27 5.02
CA ILE A 52 5.52 -3.79 5.36
C ILE A 52 5.56 -2.84 6.57
N ILE A 53 6.16 -3.27 7.69
CA ILE A 53 6.23 -2.47 8.91
C ILE A 53 6.96 -1.15 8.65
N THR A 54 8.11 -1.21 7.97
CA THR A 54 8.90 -0.01 7.63
C THR A 54 8.12 0.93 6.71
N GLY A 55 7.42 0.37 5.72
CA GLY A 55 6.57 1.14 4.80
C GLY A 55 5.44 1.86 5.53
N ILE A 56 4.68 1.13 6.35
CA ILE A 56 3.57 1.68 7.13
C ILE A 56 4.06 2.74 8.12
N ALA A 57 5.14 2.49 8.85
CA ALA A 57 5.68 3.48 9.79
C ALA A 57 6.11 4.78 9.11
N LYS A 58 6.67 4.70 7.88
CA LYS A 58 6.95 5.87 7.04
C LYS A 58 5.69 6.60 6.62
N MET A 59 4.63 5.89 6.25
CA MET A 59 3.34 6.48 5.86
C MET A 59 2.65 7.14 7.05
N ILE A 60 2.69 6.54 8.25
CA ILE A 60 2.16 7.14 9.49
C ILE A 60 2.83 8.50 9.75
N TYR A 61 4.15 8.59 9.66
CA TYR A 61 4.88 9.84 9.84
C TYR A 61 4.63 10.82 8.66
N GLY A 62 4.46 10.32 7.45
CA GLY A 62 4.24 11.10 6.23
C GLY A 62 5.36 12.10 5.94
N LYS A 63 4.97 13.29 5.54
CA LYS A 63 5.86 14.47 5.37
C LYS A 63 6.10 15.21 6.70
N GLY A 64 5.52 14.71 7.82
CA GLY A 64 5.72 15.22 9.19
C GLY A 64 4.50 15.93 9.77
N LEU A 65 4.63 16.30 11.04
CA LEU A 65 3.58 16.96 11.82
C LEU A 65 3.37 18.41 11.36
N SER A 66 2.10 18.83 11.27
CA SER A 66 1.68 20.17 10.90
C SER A 66 0.42 20.58 11.68
N ALA A 67 -0.08 21.79 11.47
CA ALA A 67 -1.34 22.26 12.03
C ALA A 67 -2.09 23.12 11.01
N THR A 68 -3.40 22.89 10.85
CA THR A 68 -4.24 23.63 9.89
C THR A 68 -4.38 25.13 10.23
N ASN A 69 -4.23 25.47 11.53
CA ASN A 69 -4.30 26.84 12.03
C ASN A 69 -2.91 27.48 12.31
N SER A 70 -1.85 26.92 11.74
CA SER A 70 -0.46 27.36 11.93
C SER A 70 -0.25 28.84 11.58
N SER A 71 -0.83 29.33 10.49
CA SER A 71 -0.74 30.74 10.05
C SER A 71 -1.41 31.71 11.02
N ARG A 72 -2.45 31.27 11.76
CA ARG A 72 -3.14 32.07 12.76
C ARG A 72 -2.46 32.07 14.13
N LYS A 73 -1.66 31.03 14.41
CA LYS A 73 -0.97 30.81 15.69
C LYS A 73 0.51 30.44 15.48
N PRO A 74 1.32 31.30 14.86
CA PRO A 74 2.69 30.94 14.45
C PRO A 74 3.62 30.63 15.63
N GLU A 75 3.47 31.30 16.76
CA GLU A 75 4.27 31.03 17.96
C GLU A 75 3.96 29.66 18.58
N ALA A 76 2.67 29.31 18.66
CA ALA A 76 2.23 28.00 19.15
C ALA A 76 2.74 26.89 18.21
N TYR A 77 2.69 27.11 16.91
CA TYR A 77 3.19 26.18 15.91
C TYR A 77 4.72 25.98 16.03
N ALA A 78 5.48 27.06 16.20
CA ALA A 78 6.93 26.97 16.43
C ALA A 78 7.28 26.22 17.70
N LYS A 79 6.52 26.43 18.80
CA LYS A 79 6.70 25.67 20.06
C LYS A 79 6.41 24.20 19.87
N MET A 80 5.32 23.83 19.16
CA MET A 80 4.99 22.45 18.81
C MET A 80 6.14 21.77 18.07
N LEU A 81 6.68 22.38 17.01
CA LEU A 81 7.80 21.81 16.24
C LEU A 81 9.09 21.66 17.05
N THR A 82 9.28 22.51 18.08
CA THR A 82 10.43 22.43 19.00
C THR A 82 10.27 21.27 19.99
N LEU A 83 9.06 21.04 20.48
CA LEU A 83 8.75 19.95 21.40
C LEU A 83 8.80 18.59 20.68
N PHE A 84 8.12 18.47 19.56
CA PHE A 84 8.00 17.22 18.82
C PHE A 84 9.01 17.16 17.65
N ARG A 85 10.21 16.68 17.96
CA ARG A 85 11.27 16.57 16.94
C ARG A 85 10.96 15.47 15.95
N LYS A 86 11.31 15.71 14.70
CA LYS A 86 11.07 14.78 13.57
C LYS A 86 11.56 13.35 13.85
N ASN A 87 12.74 13.19 14.45
CA ASN A 87 13.28 11.87 14.72
C ASN A 87 12.55 11.13 15.84
N ASP A 88 12.09 11.86 16.88
CA ASP A 88 11.33 11.26 17.96
C ASP A 88 9.95 10.79 17.49
N LEU A 89 9.28 11.58 16.64
CA LEU A 89 8.01 11.20 16.01
C LEU A 89 8.16 9.97 15.08
N ARG A 90 9.25 9.90 14.29
CA ARG A 90 9.51 8.73 13.43
C ARG A 90 9.72 7.46 14.23
N ARG A 91 10.46 7.54 15.34
CA ARG A 91 10.67 6.40 16.24
C ARG A 91 9.37 6.00 16.94
N PHE A 92 8.58 6.98 17.37
CA PHE A 92 7.28 6.73 17.99
C PHE A 92 6.31 6.03 17.03
N ALA A 93 6.24 6.47 15.77
CA ALA A 93 5.45 5.83 14.74
C ALA A 93 5.94 4.40 14.44
N MET A 94 7.27 4.18 14.46
CA MET A 94 7.88 2.87 14.28
C MET A 94 7.50 1.91 15.42
N ASP A 95 7.68 2.33 16.68
CA ASP A 95 7.34 1.52 17.84
C ASP A 95 5.84 1.21 17.87
N ARG A 96 4.98 2.20 17.58
CA ARG A 96 3.53 2.00 17.52
C ARG A 96 3.14 0.92 16.52
N LYS A 97 3.78 0.88 15.34
CA LYS A 97 3.51 -0.16 14.33
C LYS A 97 4.18 -1.49 14.66
N LEU A 98 5.44 -1.48 15.09
CA LEU A 98 6.23 -2.68 15.33
C LEU A 98 5.82 -3.40 16.62
N LEU A 99 5.59 -2.64 17.70
CA LEU A 99 5.39 -3.18 19.04
C LEU A 99 3.94 -3.06 19.54
N GLY A 100 3.05 -2.43 18.77
CA GLY A 100 1.64 -2.21 19.15
C GLY A 100 1.44 -1.03 20.11
N MET A 101 2.50 -0.51 20.68
CA MET A 101 2.54 0.56 21.68
C MET A 101 3.72 1.47 21.39
N ALA A 102 3.70 2.70 21.92
CA ALA A 102 4.83 3.63 21.82
C ALA A 102 4.87 4.55 23.04
N ALA A 103 6.06 5.07 23.38
CA ALA A 103 6.23 5.89 24.55
C ALA A 103 6.99 7.19 24.26
N PHE A 104 6.54 8.29 24.91
CA PHE A 104 7.30 9.52 25.04
C PHE A 104 7.71 9.75 26.50
N GLN A 105 8.92 10.22 26.69
CA GLN A 105 9.34 10.81 27.96
C GLN A 105 9.09 12.31 27.93
N LEU A 106 8.31 12.79 28.86
CA LEU A 106 8.02 14.20 29.09
C LEU A 106 8.93 14.72 30.18
N THR A 107 9.57 15.87 29.94
CA THR A 107 10.38 16.56 30.96
C THR A 107 9.71 17.90 31.26
N TYR A 108 9.48 18.12 32.54
CA TYR A 108 8.80 19.31 33.07
C TYR A 108 9.77 20.32 33.66
N ASP A 109 9.46 21.60 33.46
CA ASP A 109 10.01 22.71 34.23
C ASP A 109 8.89 23.67 34.56
N LYS A 110 8.76 23.99 35.89
CA LYS A 110 7.73 24.90 36.44
C LYS A 110 6.28 24.58 36.00
N GLY A 111 5.98 23.31 35.75
CA GLY A 111 4.65 22.85 35.39
C GLY A 111 4.38 22.82 33.88
N GLU A 112 5.30 23.28 33.04
CA GLU A 112 5.24 23.18 31.59
C GLU A 112 6.10 22.03 31.09
N VAL A 113 5.70 21.39 30.00
CA VAL A 113 6.51 20.41 29.28
C VAL A 113 7.55 21.17 28.44
N VAL A 114 8.80 21.02 28.79
CA VAL A 114 9.92 21.69 28.09
C VAL A 114 10.61 20.78 27.08
N LYS A 115 10.42 19.46 27.19
CA LYS A 115 11.02 18.49 26.27
C LYS A 115 10.16 17.25 26.16
N VAL A 116 9.96 16.79 24.93
CA VAL A 116 9.38 15.51 24.58
C VAL A 116 10.44 14.69 23.86
N SER A 117 10.66 13.45 24.26
CA SER A 117 11.65 12.56 23.63
C SER A 117 11.05 11.18 23.48
N HIS A 118 11.30 10.51 22.37
CA HIS A 118 10.95 9.10 22.22
C HIS A 118 11.63 8.26 23.32
N PHE A 119 10.88 7.31 23.88
CA PHE A 119 11.39 6.34 24.83
C PHE A 119 11.18 4.92 24.26
N PRO A 120 12.23 4.07 24.18
CA PRO A 120 12.14 2.75 23.56
C PRO A 120 11.14 1.86 24.30
N MET A 121 10.06 1.44 23.63
CA MET A 121 8.96 0.72 24.26
C MET A 121 9.37 -0.67 24.76
N GLU A 122 10.27 -1.36 24.08
CA GLU A 122 10.77 -2.69 24.46
C GLU A 122 11.47 -2.71 25.83
N THR A 123 11.94 -1.57 26.28
CA THR A 123 12.62 -1.42 27.58
C THR A 123 11.67 -1.20 28.75
N LEU A 124 10.37 -1.07 28.49
CA LEU A 124 9.36 -0.76 29.48
C LEU A 124 8.51 -1.98 29.85
N ARG A 125 8.14 -2.05 31.15
CA ARG A 125 7.11 -2.97 31.64
C ARG A 125 6.12 -2.20 32.50
N ALA A 126 4.82 -2.54 32.34
CA ALA A 126 3.76 -1.90 33.09
C ALA A 126 3.86 -2.23 34.59
N GLU A 127 3.63 -1.26 35.44
CA GLU A 127 3.37 -1.49 36.86
C GLU A 127 2.03 -2.22 37.03
N LYS A 128 1.87 -3.01 38.07
CA LYS A 128 0.57 -3.56 38.43
C LYS A 128 -0.42 -2.42 38.68
N CYS A 129 -1.62 -2.60 38.15
CA CYS A 129 -2.65 -1.57 38.31
C CYS A 129 -3.03 -1.34 39.77
N ASN A 130 -3.44 -0.14 40.07
CA ASN A 130 -4.02 0.25 41.36
C ASN A 130 -5.44 -0.35 41.54
N LYS A 131 -6.12 0.00 42.64
CA LYS A 131 -7.48 -0.49 42.95
C LYS A 131 -8.54 -0.03 41.94
N ASP A 132 -8.29 1.07 41.27
CA ASP A 132 -9.17 1.66 40.28
C ASP A 132 -8.89 1.11 38.86
N GLY A 133 -7.90 0.22 38.74
CA GLY A 133 -7.52 -0.43 37.51
C GLY A 133 -6.56 0.41 36.66
N GLU A 134 -5.84 1.37 37.20
CA GLU A 134 -4.96 2.28 36.45
C GLU A 134 -3.48 1.94 36.64
N ILE A 135 -2.68 2.12 35.60
CA ILE A 135 -1.23 1.92 35.61
C ILE A 135 -0.58 3.26 36.00
N GLU A 136 -0.07 3.36 37.22
CA GLU A 136 0.52 4.61 37.73
C GLU A 136 1.98 4.81 37.34
N ALA A 137 2.69 3.75 36.86
CA ALA A 137 4.07 3.85 36.48
C ALA A 137 4.48 2.76 35.49
N TRP A 138 5.67 2.94 34.92
CA TRP A 138 6.35 1.98 34.08
C TRP A 138 7.74 1.69 34.63
N TYR A 139 8.11 0.44 34.61
CA TYR A 139 9.43 -0.01 35.03
C TYR A 139 10.37 -0.08 33.83
N TYR A 140 11.49 0.62 33.89
CA TYR A 140 12.53 0.65 32.88
C TYR A 140 13.68 -0.29 33.22
N HIS A 141 14.08 -1.10 32.27
CA HIS A 141 15.33 -1.85 32.29
C HIS A 141 15.88 -1.95 30.87
N PRO A 142 17.21 -1.71 30.65
CA PRO A 142 17.77 -1.73 29.30
C PRO A 142 17.77 -3.11 28.64
N ASP A 143 17.82 -4.18 29.42
CA ASP A 143 17.82 -5.56 28.95
C ASP A 143 17.03 -6.45 29.93
N TRP A 144 15.76 -6.71 29.58
CA TRP A 144 14.87 -7.55 30.39
C TRP A 144 15.20 -9.03 30.32
N ILE A 145 15.86 -9.51 29.24
CA ILE A 145 16.19 -10.91 29.02
C ILE A 145 17.35 -11.33 29.94
N ASN A 146 18.41 -10.54 29.97
CA ASN A 146 19.61 -10.84 30.72
C ASN A 146 19.64 -10.17 32.10
N LYS A 147 18.49 -9.62 32.54
CA LYS A 147 18.35 -8.96 33.84
C LYS A 147 18.71 -9.89 34.98
N LYS A 148 19.71 -9.50 35.78
CA LYS A 148 20.08 -10.25 36.99
C LYS A 148 19.07 -10.02 38.10
N PRO A 149 18.86 -10.99 38.99
CA PRO A 149 17.96 -10.84 40.13
C PRO A 149 18.34 -9.65 41.05
N SER A 150 19.60 -9.27 41.13
CA SER A 150 20.11 -8.15 41.92
C SER A 150 19.93 -6.77 41.25
N GLU A 151 19.53 -6.71 40.00
CA GLU A 151 19.29 -5.47 39.28
C GLU A 151 17.82 -5.08 39.44
N GLU A 152 17.58 -3.94 40.04
CA GLU A 152 16.22 -3.41 40.21
C GLU A 152 15.89 -2.48 39.04
N PRO A 153 14.74 -2.70 38.35
CA PRO A 153 14.28 -1.79 37.31
C PRO A 153 13.94 -0.42 37.87
N THR A 154 14.14 0.62 37.09
CA THR A 154 13.83 2.00 37.50
C THR A 154 12.34 2.28 37.28
N ARG A 155 11.65 2.67 38.34
CA ARG A 155 10.25 3.09 38.28
C ARG A 155 10.15 4.53 37.76
N ILE A 156 9.40 4.74 36.68
CA ILE A 156 9.13 6.05 36.10
C ILE A 156 7.59 6.24 36.11
N ALA A 157 7.14 7.36 36.63
CA ALA A 157 5.70 7.64 36.75
C ALA A 157 5.05 7.72 35.35
N ALA A 158 3.85 7.18 35.24
CA ALA A 158 3.01 7.37 34.09
C ALA A 158 2.50 8.83 34.02
N PHE A 159 2.09 9.25 32.86
CA PHE A 159 1.53 10.57 32.61
C PHE A 159 0.38 10.89 33.54
N GLY A 160 0.45 12.04 34.20
CA GLY A 160 -0.54 12.49 35.20
C GLY A 160 -0.37 11.96 36.61
N TYR A 161 0.54 11.00 36.84
CA TYR A 161 0.82 10.42 38.18
C TYR A 161 2.15 10.90 38.80
N GLY A 162 2.94 11.64 38.03
CA GLY A 162 4.24 12.11 38.48
C GLY A 162 4.16 13.36 39.36
N LYS A 163 5.01 13.38 40.40
CA LYS A 163 5.32 14.60 41.17
C LYS A 163 6.73 15.12 40.84
N GLY A 164 7.39 14.50 39.86
CA GLY A 164 8.79 14.73 39.52
C GLY A 164 8.99 15.48 38.20
N LYS A 165 10.27 15.51 37.79
CA LYS A 165 10.69 16.17 36.54
C LYS A 165 10.32 15.42 35.29
N ASN A 166 10.15 14.10 35.35
CA ASN A 166 9.95 13.25 34.18
C ASN A 166 8.75 12.33 34.37
N GLU A 167 7.95 12.18 33.35
CA GLU A 167 6.87 11.22 33.22
C GLU A 167 6.95 10.49 31.90
N LEU A 168 6.30 9.32 31.80
CA LEU A 168 6.15 8.57 30.55
C LEU A 168 4.70 8.66 30.07
N TYR A 169 4.51 9.21 28.88
CA TYR A 169 3.26 9.05 28.15
C TYR A 169 3.38 7.78 27.30
N VAL A 170 2.57 6.76 27.60
CA VAL A 170 2.55 5.51 26.84
C VAL A 170 1.24 5.42 26.07
N LEU A 171 1.33 5.50 24.74
CA LEU A 171 0.21 5.22 23.85
C LEU A 171 -0.06 3.72 23.86
N LYS A 172 -1.19 3.34 24.44
CA LYS A 172 -1.66 1.97 24.58
C LYS A 172 -3.10 1.87 24.06
N PRO A 173 -3.32 1.62 22.75
CA PRO A 173 -4.66 1.46 22.21
C PRO A 173 -5.43 0.33 22.87
N TYR A 174 -6.73 0.50 23.01
CA TYR A 174 -7.59 -0.52 23.60
C TYR A 174 -7.71 -1.73 22.67
N VAL A 175 -7.43 -2.91 23.21
CA VAL A 175 -7.70 -4.20 22.57
C VAL A 175 -8.42 -5.09 23.59
N SER A 176 -9.56 -5.65 23.20
CA SER A 176 -10.35 -6.51 24.08
C SER A 176 -9.56 -7.74 24.54
N GLY A 177 -9.57 -8.00 25.83
CA GLY A 177 -8.82 -9.11 26.44
C GLY A 177 -7.38 -8.78 26.85
N TYR A 178 -6.87 -7.60 26.50
CA TYR A 178 -5.53 -7.14 26.83
C TYR A 178 -5.58 -5.87 27.67
N TYR A 179 -5.12 -5.98 28.91
CA TYR A 179 -5.26 -4.88 29.86
C TYR A 179 -3.97 -4.06 30.02
N TYR A 180 -2.84 -4.71 30.28
CA TYR A 180 -1.56 -4.04 30.53
C TYR A 180 -0.82 -3.64 29.26
N TYR A 181 -0.97 -4.42 28.20
CA TYR A 181 -0.28 -4.25 26.93
C TYR A 181 -1.27 -4.32 25.78
N SER A 182 -0.98 -3.66 24.69
CA SER A 182 -1.74 -3.78 23.45
C SER A 182 -0.96 -4.63 22.45
N PRO A 183 -1.50 -5.76 22.00
CA PRO A 183 -0.87 -6.56 20.96
C PRO A 183 -0.81 -5.79 19.64
N VAL A 184 0.06 -6.23 18.75
CA VAL A 184 0.16 -5.66 17.41
C VAL A 184 -1.07 -6.00 16.58
N ASP A 185 -1.45 -5.11 15.66
CA ASP A 185 -2.61 -5.30 14.80
C ASP A 185 -2.44 -6.46 13.79
N TYR A 186 -1.20 -6.82 13.50
CA TYR A 186 -0.83 -7.95 12.63
C TYR A 186 -0.54 -9.25 13.37
N GLN A 187 -1.00 -9.36 14.61
CA GLN A 187 -0.77 -10.53 15.48
C GLN A 187 -1.07 -11.87 14.79
N GLY A 188 -2.17 -11.95 14.04
CA GLY A 188 -2.58 -13.16 13.32
C GLY A 188 -1.66 -13.55 12.16
N ALA A 189 -0.78 -12.66 11.71
CA ALA A 189 0.15 -12.92 10.62
C ALA A 189 1.56 -13.31 11.11
N LEU A 190 1.85 -13.20 12.39
CA LEU A 190 3.17 -13.55 12.95
C LEU A 190 3.64 -14.97 12.64
N PRO A 191 2.78 -16.02 12.63
CA PRO A 191 3.21 -17.36 12.22
C PRO A 191 3.80 -17.41 10.81
N TYR A 192 3.31 -16.56 9.90
CA TYR A 192 3.81 -16.51 8.53
C TYR A 192 5.17 -15.81 8.42
N SER A 193 5.50 -14.92 9.35
CA SER A 193 6.85 -14.35 9.43
C SER A 193 7.87 -15.38 9.93
N VAL A 194 7.45 -16.29 10.82
CA VAL A 194 8.27 -17.44 11.25
C VAL A 194 8.46 -18.41 10.09
N LEU A 195 7.38 -18.72 9.39
CA LEU A 195 7.44 -19.63 8.24
C LEU A 195 8.34 -19.09 7.12
N GLU A 196 8.32 -17.78 6.86
CA GLU A 196 9.22 -17.15 5.87
C GLU A 196 10.69 -17.33 6.26
N GLU A 197 11.04 -17.18 7.54
CA GLU A 197 12.41 -17.44 8.07
C GLU A 197 12.80 -18.91 7.87
N GLU A 198 11.95 -19.84 8.30
CA GLU A 198 12.21 -21.29 8.20
C GLU A 198 12.39 -21.75 6.74
N ILE A 199 11.59 -21.20 5.81
CA ILE A 199 11.76 -21.46 4.37
C ILE A 199 13.14 -20.96 3.90
N GLY A 200 13.53 -19.76 4.31
CA GLY A 200 14.85 -19.19 3.98
C GLY A 200 15.99 -20.07 4.49
N ASP A 201 15.94 -20.48 5.73
CA ASP A 201 16.93 -21.35 6.36
C ASP A 201 16.99 -22.72 5.69
N TYR A 202 15.82 -23.28 5.33
CA TYR A 202 15.77 -24.53 4.59
C TYR A 202 16.45 -24.41 3.22
N LEU A 203 16.11 -23.36 2.43
CA LEU A 203 16.70 -23.14 1.10
C LEU A 203 18.21 -22.92 1.17
N ILE A 204 18.70 -22.21 2.19
CA ILE A 204 20.13 -22.01 2.44
C ILE A 204 20.78 -23.36 2.75
N ASN A 205 20.19 -24.13 3.67
CA ASN A 205 20.69 -25.45 4.05
C ASN A 205 20.67 -26.43 2.86
N ASP A 206 19.61 -26.42 2.06
CA ASP A 206 19.51 -27.23 0.85
C ASP A 206 20.56 -26.84 -0.18
N THR A 207 20.75 -25.52 -0.41
CA THR A 207 21.78 -25.00 -1.33
C THR A 207 23.19 -25.38 -0.88
N ILE A 208 23.48 -25.27 0.43
CA ILE A 208 24.81 -25.58 0.98
C ILE A 208 25.06 -27.10 1.01
N ASN A 209 24.05 -27.88 1.37
CA ASN A 209 24.19 -29.31 1.66
C ASN A 209 23.55 -30.21 0.59
N GLY A 210 22.55 -29.73 -0.17
CA GLY A 210 21.77 -30.53 -1.12
C GLY A 210 22.47 -30.78 -2.45
N PHE A 211 23.31 -29.83 -2.89
CA PHE A 211 24.10 -29.99 -4.14
C PHE A 211 25.24 -31.03 -4.01
N SER A 212 25.67 -31.37 -2.81
CA SER A 212 26.73 -32.36 -2.60
C SER A 212 26.25 -33.76 -2.32
N GLY A 213 24.95 -34.03 -2.19
CA GLY A 213 24.35 -35.32 -1.87
C GLY A 213 24.98 -35.96 -0.62
N THR A 214 24.19 -36.56 0.25
CA THR A 214 24.74 -37.30 1.40
C THR A 214 25.52 -38.52 0.88
N LYS A 215 26.84 -38.47 0.97
CA LYS A 215 27.68 -39.62 0.57
C LYS A 215 27.73 -40.63 1.70
N VAL A 216 27.28 -41.85 1.44
CA VAL A 216 27.41 -42.94 2.39
C VAL A 216 28.63 -43.78 2.01
N VAL A 217 29.64 -43.76 2.86
CA VAL A 217 30.84 -44.60 2.70
C VAL A 217 30.68 -45.82 3.57
N ASN A 218 30.43 -46.97 2.95
CA ASN A 218 30.30 -48.24 3.64
C ASN A 218 31.63 -49.02 3.67
N PHE A 219 32.16 -49.31 4.85
CA PHE A 219 33.26 -50.21 5.05
C PHE A 219 32.70 -51.58 5.47
N ASN A 220 32.78 -52.55 4.57
CA ASN A 220 32.15 -53.88 4.76
C ASN A 220 33.17 -54.97 5.16
N ASN A 221 34.32 -54.61 5.71
CA ASN A 221 35.43 -55.49 6.05
C ASN A 221 35.49 -55.86 7.54
N GLY A 222 34.35 -55.80 8.21
CA GLY A 222 34.27 -55.94 9.66
C GLY A 222 34.32 -54.60 10.39
N VAL A 223 34.01 -54.61 11.68
CA VAL A 223 34.04 -53.41 12.52
C VAL A 223 35.40 -53.26 13.17
N PRO A 224 36.25 -52.30 12.78
CA PRO A 224 37.56 -52.08 13.36
C PRO A 224 37.46 -51.66 14.84
N ASP A 225 38.60 -51.73 15.55
CA ASP A 225 38.73 -51.18 16.89
C ASP A 225 38.53 -49.63 16.87
N GLU A 226 38.34 -49.03 18.03
CA GLU A 226 37.98 -47.64 18.17
C GLU A 226 39.04 -46.68 17.60
N GLU A 227 40.32 -46.98 17.82
CA GLU A 227 41.42 -46.14 17.31
C GLU A 227 41.49 -46.14 15.78
N LYS A 228 41.30 -47.28 15.14
CA LYS A 228 41.26 -47.40 13.67
C LYS A 228 40.02 -46.75 13.08
N ARG A 229 38.86 -46.84 13.76
CA ARG A 229 37.64 -46.12 13.32
C ARG A 229 37.87 -44.62 13.29
N GLU A 230 38.47 -44.06 14.33
CA GLU A 230 38.77 -42.62 14.40
C GLU A 230 39.82 -42.20 13.38
N GLN A 231 40.80 -43.04 13.08
CA GLN A 231 41.78 -42.77 12.02
C GLN A 231 41.14 -42.78 10.64
N ILE A 232 40.32 -43.81 10.33
CA ILE A 232 39.58 -43.89 9.06
C ILE A 232 38.62 -42.71 8.90
N LYS A 233 37.88 -42.31 9.94
CA LYS A 233 37.01 -41.15 9.91
C LYS A 233 37.78 -39.87 9.54
N ARG A 234 38.93 -39.62 10.19
CA ARG A 234 39.76 -38.45 9.89
C ARG A 234 40.28 -38.48 8.46
N ASP A 235 40.75 -39.62 7.97
CA ASP A 235 41.29 -39.79 6.62
C ASP A 235 40.21 -39.61 5.55
N VAL A 236 39.00 -40.09 5.79
CA VAL A 236 37.84 -39.93 4.89
C VAL A 236 37.38 -38.49 4.88
N LEU A 237 37.25 -37.87 6.05
CA LEU A 237 36.87 -36.45 6.15
C LEU A 237 37.91 -35.56 5.45
N ASN A 238 39.19 -35.76 5.69
CA ASN A 238 40.25 -34.98 5.07
C ASN A 238 40.33 -35.10 3.53
N LYS A 239 39.92 -36.26 2.98
CA LYS A 239 39.97 -36.54 1.54
C LYS A 239 38.68 -36.17 0.80
N LEU A 240 37.54 -36.24 1.48
CA LEU A 240 36.22 -36.05 0.85
C LEU A 240 35.58 -34.69 1.17
N THR A 241 35.95 -34.08 2.29
CA THR A 241 35.46 -32.76 2.62
C THR A 241 36.36 -31.69 1.99
N GLY A 242 35.92 -31.14 0.86
CA GLY A 242 36.45 -29.90 0.33
C GLY A 242 36.06 -28.72 1.23
N THR A 243 36.41 -27.50 0.84
CA THR A 243 36.13 -26.22 1.55
C THR A 243 34.65 -25.95 1.85
N LYS A 244 33.71 -26.80 1.43
CA LYS A 244 32.24 -26.62 1.57
C LYS A 244 31.55 -27.82 2.26
N GLY A 245 32.19 -28.50 3.23
CA GLY A 245 31.52 -29.38 4.21
C GLY A 245 30.48 -30.35 3.64
N GLU A 246 30.87 -31.27 2.75
CA GLU A 246 29.97 -32.34 2.29
C GLU A 246 29.54 -33.22 3.48
N LYS A 247 28.24 -33.57 3.56
CA LYS A 247 27.75 -34.56 4.55
C LYS A 247 28.21 -35.93 4.16
N VAL A 248 29.09 -36.55 4.96
CA VAL A 248 29.56 -37.89 4.77
C VAL A 248 29.14 -38.77 5.95
N ILE A 249 28.35 -39.79 5.67
CA ILE A 249 28.00 -40.84 6.63
C ILE A 249 28.99 -41.97 6.45
N ILE A 250 29.74 -42.28 7.51
CA ILE A 250 30.68 -43.40 7.49
C ILE A 250 30.05 -44.57 8.28
N ALA A 251 29.78 -45.67 7.62
CA ALA A 251 29.21 -46.87 8.22
C ALA A 251 30.24 -48.01 8.19
N PHE A 252 30.49 -48.63 9.36
CA PHE A 252 31.32 -49.83 9.48
C PHE A 252 30.40 -51.03 9.68
N ASN A 253 30.37 -51.92 8.70
CA ASN A 253 29.47 -53.07 8.66
C ASN A 253 30.26 -54.35 8.84
N ALA A 254 29.64 -55.38 9.43
CA ALA A 254 30.28 -56.68 9.64
C ALA A 254 30.57 -57.41 8.32
N ASN A 255 29.69 -57.25 7.33
CA ASN A 255 29.79 -57.80 5.99
C ASN A 255 29.00 -56.94 4.98
N ALA A 256 29.03 -57.33 3.71
CA ALA A 256 28.33 -56.62 2.64
C ALA A 256 26.79 -56.73 2.72
N GLU A 257 26.28 -57.78 3.37
CA GLU A 257 24.83 -58.02 3.53
C GLU A 257 24.22 -57.10 4.59
N SER A 258 25.01 -56.62 5.55
CA SER A 258 24.62 -55.65 6.58
C SER A 258 24.90 -54.20 6.19
N LYS A 259 24.97 -53.93 4.89
CA LYS A 259 25.21 -52.61 4.33
C LYS A 259 24.20 -51.58 4.85
N THR A 260 24.71 -50.48 5.37
CA THR A 260 23.89 -49.33 5.75
C THR A 260 23.36 -48.66 4.49
N SER A 261 22.06 -48.58 4.32
CA SER A 261 21.39 -47.79 3.29
C SER A 261 20.72 -46.59 3.96
N VAL A 262 20.82 -45.44 3.34
CA VAL A 262 20.00 -44.28 3.64
C VAL A 262 18.95 -44.22 2.53
N GLU A 263 17.72 -44.50 2.89
CA GLU A 263 16.59 -44.26 1.97
C GLU A 263 16.20 -42.81 2.11
N ASP A 264 16.45 -42.06 1.05
CA ASP A 264 15.83 -40.75 0.92
C ASP A 264 14.32 -40.96 0.75
N LEU A 265 13.54 -40.40 1.65
CA LEU A 265 12.12 -40.21 1.41
C LEU A 265 12.02 -38.93 0.54
N PRO A 266 11.93 -39.05 -0.80
CA PRO A 266 11.79 -37.87 -1.62
C PRO A 266 10.44 -37.23 -1.28
N LEU A 267 10.47 -36.00 -0.79
CA LEU A 267 9.32 -35.14 -0.85
C LEU A 267 9.10 -34.86 -2.34
N ASN A 268 8.18 -35.61 -2.96
CA ASN A 268 7.76 -35.32 -4.34
C ASN A 268 7.30 -33.85 -4.40
N ASP A 269 7.84 -33.10 -5.36
CA ASP A 269 7.53 -31.68 -5.65
C ASP A 269 8.01 -30.67 -4.58
N ALA A 270 9.10 -30.94 -3.87
CA ALA A 270 9.64 -30.02 -2.87
C ALA A 270 9.83 -28.56 -3.38
N PRO A 271 10.40 -28.31 -4.58
CA PRO A 271 10.55 -26.94 -5.08
C PRO A 271 9.23 -26.19 -5.25
N ASP A 272 8.21 -26.83 -5.83
CA ASP A 272 6.90 -26.22 -6.06
C ASP A 272 6.15 -25.99 -4.73
N HIS A 273 6.32 -26.91 -3.77
CA HIS A 273 5.76 -26.75 -2.44
C HIS A 273 6.35 -25.54 -1.70
N TYR A 274 7.66 -25.33 -1.73
CA TYR A 274 8.30 -24.18 -1.10
C TYR A 274 8.00 -22.88 -1.82
N ALA A 275 7.88 -22.87 -3.15
CA ALA A 275 7.41 -21.72 -3.91
C ALA A 275 5.99 -21.32 -3.48
N TYR A 276 5.08 -22.27 -3.37
CA TYR A 276 3.71 -22.04 -2.87
C TYR A 276 3.71 -21.47 -1.45
N LEU A 277 4.49 -22.07 -0.52
CA LEU A 277 4.56 -21.59 0.86
C LEU A 277 5.12 -20.16 0.95
N SER A 278 6.13 -19.84 0.15
CA SER A 278 6.71 -18.49 0.08
C SER A 278 5.68 -17.45 -0.39
N GLU A 279 4.91 -17.75 -1.45
CA GLU A 279 3.85 -16.89 -1.92
C GLU A 279 2.74 -16.73 -0.88
N GLU A 280 2.37 -17.82 -0.18
CA GLU A 280 1.33 -17.77 0.85
C GLU A 280 1.77 -16.93 2.04
N CYS A 281 3.04 -16.96 2.45
CA CYS A 281 3.60 -16.08 3.49
C CYS A 281 3.40 -14.61 3.11
N VAL A 282 3.78 -14.22 1.90
CA VAL A 282 3.61 -12.85 1.41
C VAL A 282 2.15 -12.44 1.44
N LYS A 283 1.24 -13.26 0.91
CA LYS A 283 -0.21 -12.99 0.87
C LYS A 283 -0.79 -12.80 2.28
N LYS A 284 -0.44 -13.68 3.22
CA LYS A 284 -0.95 -13.61 4.60
C LYS A 284 -0.39 -12.46 5.39
N LEU A 285 0.88 -12.10 5.19
CA LEU A 285 1.48 -10.91 5.78
C LEU A 285 0.81 -9.63 5.25
N ILE A 286 0.55 -9.52 3.94
CA ILE A 286 -0.18 -8.41 3.33
C ILE A 286 -1.58 -8.27 3.95
N VAL A 287 -2.32 -9.37 4.06
CA VAL A 287 -3.67 -9.38 4.66
C VAL A 287 -3.61 -9.03 6.15
N GLY A 288 -2.66 -9.60 6.89
CA GLY A 288 -2.50 -9.35 8.33
C GLY A 288 -2.18 -7.89 8.65
N HIS A 289 -1.43 -7.23 7.80
CA HIS A 289 -1.15 -5.80 7.91
C HIS A 289 -2.21 -4.91 7.25
N ARG A 290 -3.25 -5.48 6.64
CA ARG A 290 -4.34 -4.77 5.96
C ARG A 290 -3.87 -3.91 4.78
N VAL A 291 -2.76 -4.29 4.13
CA VAL A 291 -2.21 -3.57 2.98
C VAL A 291 -3.14 -3.76 1.77
N THR A 292 -3.61 -2.68 1.19
CA THR A 292 -4.60 -2.69 0.09
C THR A 292 -4.00 -3.06 -1.26
N SER A 293 -2.70 -2.81 -1.46
CA SER A 293 -1.96 -3.22 -2.67
C SER A 293 -0.50 -3.51 -2.34
N PRO A 294 0.06 -4.64 -2.81
CA PRO A 294 1.49 -4.97 -2.65
C PRO A 294 2.44 -3.89 -3.17
N MET A 295 2.00 -3.13 -4.18
CA MET A 295 2.79 -2.05 -4.78
C MET A 295 3.11 -0.92 -3.81
N LEU A 296 2.27 -0.67 -2.79
CA LEU A 296 2.50 0.35 -1.75
C LEU A 296 3.76 0.09 -0.92
N ILE A 297 4.19 -1.16 -0.86
CA ILE A 297 5.39 -1.60 -0.13
C ILE A 297 6.51 -2.05 -1.07
N GLY A 298 6.39 -1.75 -2.37
CA GLY A 298 7.41 -2.07 -3.37
C GLY A 298 7.40 -3.50 -3.89
N LEU A 299 6.40 -4.30 -3.54
CA LEU A 299 6.23 -5.66 -4.09
C LEU A 299 5.45 -5.58 -5.41
N ARG A 300 5.94 -6.29 -6.45
CA ARG A 300 5.29 -6.38 -7.76
C ARG A 300 4.66 -7.74 -7.94
N ASP A 301 3.41 -7.79 -8.37
CA ASP A 301 2.86 -8.98 -8.98
C ASP A 301 3.52 -9.22 -10.34
N GLY A 302 4.02 -10.42 -10.56
CA GLY A 302 4.93 -10.80 -11.66
C GLY A 302 4.41 -10.66 -13.10
N GLY A 303 3.39 -9.87 -13.38
CA GLY A 303 2.75 -9.81 -14.69
C GLY A 303 2.42 -8.43 -15.27
N ASN A 304 2.45 -7.35 -14.50
CA ASN A 304 2.00 -6.05 -14.98
C ASN A 304 3.12 -5.02 -15.10
N SER A 305 3.24 -4.41 -16.29
CA SER A 305 4.16 -3.31 -16.56
C SER A 305 3.75 -2.04 -15.79
N LEU A 306 4.71 -1.24 -15.37
CA LEU A 306 4.53 0.02 -14.63
C LEU A 306 3.61 1.07 -15.30
N GLY A 307 3.28 0.90 -16.57
CA GLY A 307 2.63 1.94 -17.36
C GLY A 307 1.11 2.09 -17.15
N ASN A 308 0.42 1.09 -16.63
CA ASN A 308 -1.04 1.09 -16.55
C ASN A 308 -1.63 1.18 -15.13
N ASN A 309 -0.80 1.29 -14.08
CA ASN A 309 -1.24 1.11 -12.69
C ASN A 309 -1.19 2.36 -11.81
N ALA A 310 -0.95 3.55 -12.37
CA ALA A 310 -0.83 4.77 -11.56
C ALA A 310 -2.12 5.11 -10.79
N ASP A 311 -3.28 4.97 -11.42
CA ASP A 311 -4.58 5.22 -10.79
C ASP A 311 -4.97 4.12 -9.80
N GLU A 312 -4.59 2.88 -10.08
CA GLU A 312 -4.77 1.77 -9.13
C GLU A 312 -3.96 2.01 -7.87
N ILE A 313 -2.68 2.40 -8.01
CA ILE A 313 -1.81 2.73 -6.88
C ILE A 313 -2.40 3.92 -6.11
N ARG A 314 -2.85 4.96 -6.80
CA ARG A 314 -3.47 6.15 -6.18
C ARG A 314 -4.73 5.79 -5.40
N THR A 315 -5.61 5.01 -6.00
CA THR A 315 -6.85 4.53 -5.35
C THR A 315 -6.54 3.62 -4.17
N ALA A 316 -5.60 2.69 -4.32
CA ALA A 316 -5.16 1.81 -3.25
C ALA A 316 -4.52 2.59 -2.10
N THR A 317 -3.73 3.64 -2.41
CA THR A 317 -3.13 4.54 -1.41
C THR A 317 -4.20 5.29 -0.63
N LEU A 318 -5.16 5.91 -1.32
CA LEU A 318 -6.26 6.65 -0.68
C LEU A 318 -7.09 5.75 0.22
N LEU A 319 -7.38 4.53 -0.23
CA LEU A 319 -8.10 3.54 0.60
C LEU A 319 -7.27 3.12 1.80
N PHE A 320 -5.97 2.90 1.62
CA PHE A 320 -5.06 2.50 2.69
C PHE A 320 -4.88 3.61 3.72
N ASP A 321 -4.71 4.85 3.27
CA ASP A 321 -4.63 6.03 4.13
C ASP A 321 -5.90 6.16 4.98
N ASN A 322 -7.08 6.07 4.36
CA ASN A 322 -8.34 6.24 5.09
C ASN A 322 -8.66 5.11 6.07
N VAL A 323 -8.31 3.87 5.73
CA VAL A 323 -8.70 2.69 6.54
C VAL A 323 -7.65 2.32 7.57
N VAL A 324 -6.36 2.58 7.30
CA VAL A 324 -5.25 2.12 8.15
C VAL A 324 -4.43 3.28 8.68
N ILE A 325 -3.89 4.14 7.83
CA ILE A 325 -2.91 5.15 8.24
C ILE A 325 -3.55 6.25 9.09
N ASN A 326 -4.70 6.76 8.69
CA ASN A 326 -5.40 7.82 9.42
C ASN A 326 -5.71 7.41 10.87
N SER A 327 -6.10 6.16 11.11
CA SER A 327 -6.35 5.66 12.48
C SER A 327 -5.10 5.75 13.37
N TYR A 328 -3.92 5.40 12.85
CA TYR A 328 -2.66 5.57 13.58
C TYR A 328 -2.30 7.04 13.78
N GLN A 329 -2.55 7.88 12.78
CA GLN A 329 -2.26 9.31 12.85
C GLN A 329 -3.16 10.00 13.88
N GLU A 330 -4.45 9.64 13.93
CA GLU A 330 -5.40 10.13 14.94
C GLU A 330 -4.94 9.78 16.35
N GLU A 331 -4.59 8.51 16.62
CA GLU A 331 -4.06 8.10 17.92
C GLU A 331 -2.81 8.92 18.34
N ILE A 332 -1.91 9.21 17.40
CA ILE A 332 -0.69 9.97 17.69
C ILE A 332 -0.98 11.46 17.85
N THR A 333 -1.90 12.03 17.06
CA THR A 333 -2.29 13.43 17.21
C THR A 333 -3.04 13.69 18.50
N ASP A 334 -3.86 12.76 18.99
CA ASP A 334 -4.51 12.84 20.30
C ASP A 334 -3.46 12.94 21.43
N VAL A 335 -2.42 12.10 21.39
CA VAL A 335 -1.29 12.18 22.34
C VAL A 335 -0.59 13.54 22.26
N ILE A 336 -0.35 14.04 21.06
CA ILE A 336 0.30 15.34 20.84
C ILE A 336 -0.56 16.46 21.39
N ASP A 337 -1.85 16.45 21.12
CA ASP A 337 -2.79 17.49 21.55
C ASP A 337 -2.96 17.50 23.08
N GLU A 338 -2.99 16.33 23.74
CA GLU A 338 -2.98 16.24 25.20
C GLU A 338 -1.70 16.84 25.82
N ILE A 339 -0.53 16.54 25.24
CA ILE A 339 0.75 17.09 25.71
C ILE A 339 0.81 18.60 25.48
N LEU A 340 0.33 19.09 24.33
CA LEU A 340 0.28 20.52 24.02
C LEU A 340 -0.68 21.29 24.94
N ALA A 341 -1.78 20.65 25.37
CA ALA A 341 -2.76 21.25 26.27
C ALA A 341 -2.15 21.61 27.65
N ILE A 342 -1.14 20.86 28.12
CA ILE A 342 -0.41 21.18 29.38
C ILE A 342 0.24 22.57 29.27
N ASN A 343 0.78 22.91 28.10
CA ASN A 343 1.42 24.19 27.81
C ASN A 343 0.42 25.27 27.33
N ASN A 344 -0.89 25.03 27.50
CA ASN A 344 -1.97 25.90 26.98
C ASN A 344 -1.85 26.17 25.47
N ILE A 345 -1.31 25.23 24.70
CA ILE A 345 -1.21 25.30 23.25
C ILE A 345 -2.40 24.53 22.64
N SER A 346 -3.25 25.24 21.90
CA SER A 346 -4.36 24.65 21.15
C SER A 346 -4.10 24.81 19.67
N LEU A 347 -3.76 23.71 19.01
CA LEU A 347 -3.55 23.61 17.56
C LEU A 347 -4.45 22.51 17.01
N ASN A 348 -4.78 22.59 15.72
CA ASN A 348 -5.45 21.48 15.02
C ASN A 348 -4.35 20.68 14.29
N THR A 349 -3.77 19.72 15.00
CA THR A 349 -2.61 18.97 14.52
C THR A 349 -3.01 17.90 13.50
N TYR A 350 -2.14 17.62 12.57
CA TYR A 350 -2.29 16.55 11.59
C TYR A 350 -0.93 16.17 11.01
N PHE A 351 -0.82 14.98 10.43
CA PHE A 351 0.34 14.57 9.65
C PHE A 351 0.11 14.86 8.17
N LYS A 352 1.10 15.44 7.51
CA LYS A 352 1.07 15.63 6.06
C LYS A 352 1.22 14.27 5.37
N THR A 353 0.25 13.91 4.54
CA THR A 353 0.23 12.62 3.84
C THR A 353 1.38 12.48 2.83
N LEU A 354 1.92 11.28 2.67
CA LEU A 354 2.82 10.94 1.58
C LEU A 354 1.96 10.65 0.33
N GLU A 355 2.02 11.52 -0.64
CA GLU A 355 1.42 11.26 -1.94
C GLU A 355 2.40 10.48 -2.83
N PRO A 356 2.02 9.29 -3.33
CA PRO A 356 2.95 8.39 -4.04
C PRO A 356 3.51 8.93 -5.35
N LEU A 357 2.91 9.99 -5.91
CA LEU A 357 3.21 10.54 -7.23
C LEU A 357 3.46 12.05 -7.23
N GLU A 358 3.68 12.68 -6.09
CA GLU A 358 4.15 14.06 -6.10
C GLU A 358 5.62 14.14 -6.54
N PHE A 359 5.79 14.59 -7.75
CA PHE A 359 6.99 15.32 -8.11
C PHE A 359 7.00 16.59 -7.24
N VAL A 360 8.02 16.73 -6.41
CA VAL A 360 8.35 17.88 -5.57
C VAL A 360 7.22 18.89 -5.37
N ASP A 361 6.78 19.08 -4.11
CA ASP A 361 5.84 20.13 -3.71
C ASP A 361 6.42 21.50 -4.11
N THR A 362 5.99 22.02 -5.24
CA THR A 362 6.42 23.32 -5.77
C THR A 362 5.54 24.47 -5.29
N ASP A 363 4.59 24.19 -4.38
CA ASP A 363 3.76 25.21 -3.75
C ASP A 363 4.64 26.16 -2.93
N GLY A 364 4.95 27.30 -3.52
CA GLY A 364 5.75 28.37 -2.92
C GLY A 364 7.11 28.64 -3.56
N LEU A 365 7.54 27.81 -4.51
CA LEU A 365 8.73 28.11 -5.33
C LEU A 365 8.30 28.85 -6.61
N ASN A 366 9.03 29.89 -6.98
CA ASN A 366 8.85 30.46 -8.32
C ASN A 366 9.42 29.48 -9.37
N LYS A 367 8.97 29.61 -10.61
CA LYS A 367 9.32 28.70 -11.71
C LYS A 367 10.83 28.51 -11.86
N GLU A 368 11.60 29.56 -11.70
CA GLU A 368 13.07 29.56 -11.83
C GLU A 368 13.72 28.76 -10.70
N ALA A 369 13.27 28.93 -9.43
CA ALA A 369 13.76 28.17 -8.29
C ALA A 369 13.42 26.69 -8.39
N THR A 370 12.25 26.34 -8.94
CA THR A 370 11.83 24.94 -9.14
C THR A 370 12.65 24.26 -10.25
N GLU A 371 12.93 24.96 -11.36
CA GLU A 371 13.76 24.46 -12.45
C GLU A 371 15.23 24.27 -11.99
N GLU A 372 15.72 25.13 -11.11
CA GLU A 372 17.07 25.09 -10.56
C GLU A 372 17.24 23.93 -9.55
N GLU A 373 16.22 23.70 -8.70
CA GLU A 373 16.26 22.64 -7.67
C GLU A 373 16.01 21.24 -8.24
N THR A 374 15.14 21.11 -9.24
CA THR A 374 14.74 19.82 -9.82
C THR A 374 15.53 19.45 -11.07
N GLY A 375 16.17 20.42 -11.74
CA GLY A 375 16.83 20.22 -13.03
C GLY A 375 15.87 19.90 -14.17
N VAL A 376 14.55 19.94 -13.94
CA VAL A 376 13.51 19.65 -14.91
C VAL A 376 12.96 20.99 -15.42
N LYS A 377 13.13 21.28 -16.71
CA LYS A 377 12.46 22.42 -17.33
C LYS A 377 10.95 22.21 -17.26
N MET A 378 10.27 23.13 -16.55
CA MET A 378 8.80 23.09 -16.49
C MET A 378 8.26 23.22 -17.92
N SER A 379 7.57 22.15 -18.37
CA SER A 379 7.08 22.05 -19.74
C SER A 379 6.20 23.24 -20.10
N ALA A 380 6.28 23.63 -21.38
CA ALA A 380 5.34 24.54 -21.99
C ALA A 380 3.89 24.09 -21.72
N GLU A 381 2.96 25.04 -21.69
CA GLU A 381 1.52 24.80 -21.61
C GLU A 381 1.14 23.71 -22.62
N TYR A 382 0.43 22.66 -22.16
CA TYR A 382 0.04 21.55 -23.01
C TYR A 382 -1.04 21.98 -24.00
N ASP A 383 -0.83 21.73 -25.27
CA ASP A 383 -1.78 22.10 -26.32
C ASP A 383 -2.75 20.95 -26.62
N LEU A 384 -3.96 21.00 -26.03
CA LEU A 384 -5.00 19.98 -26.25
C LEU A 384 -5.42 19.89 -27.73
N THR A 385 -5.19 20.92 -28.56
CA THR A 385 -5.55 20.85 -29.98
C THR A 385 -4.71 19.80 -30.75
N GLU A 386 -3.56 19.38 -30.22
CA GLU A 386 -2.76 18.32 -30.78
C GLU A 386 -3.43 16.95 -30.64
N ASP A 387 -4.24 16.75 -29.59
CA ASP A 387 -4.98 15.49 -29.36
C ASP A 387 -6.27 15.40 -30.20
N GLY A 388 -6.66 16.46 -30.90
CA GLY A 388 -7.86 16.47 -31.73
C GLY A 388 -7.65 15.80 -33.07
N GLU A 389 -8.67 15.07 -33.58
CA GLU A 389 -8.68 14.48 -34.89
C GLU A 389 -9.56 15.27 -35.88
N GLU A 390 -9.21 15.20 -37.17
CA GLU A 390 -10.06 15.62 -38.27
C GLU A 390 -10.79 14.38 -38.81
N ILE A 391 -12.12 14.49 -38.90
CA ILE A 391 -12.93 13.37 -39.38
C ILE A 391 -12.73 13.18 -40.86
N SER A 392 -12.30 11.99 -41.28
CA SER A 392 -12.12 11.65 -42.69
C SER A 392 -13.47 11.51 -43.41
N ASP A 393 -13.44 11.64 -44.77
CA ASP A 393 -14.61 11.51 -45.61
C ASP A 393 -15.31 10.14 -45.55
N GLU A 394 -14.69 9.15 -44.90
CA GLU A 394 -15.30 7.84 -44.66
C GLU A 394 -16.42 7.86 -43.62
N TRP A 395 -16.56 8.94 -42.87
CA TRP A 395 -17.53 9.08 -41.80
C TRP A 395 -18.56 10.15 -42.14
N GLU A 396 -19.81 9.91 -41.80
CA GLU A 396 -20.93 10.84 -41.94
C GLU A 396 -21.49 11.20 -40.56
N LEU A 397 -21.59 12.51 -40.26
CA LEU A 397 -22.22 12.99 -39.05
C LEU A 397 -23.72 12.70 -39.11
N ILE A 398 -24.23 11.92 -38.17
CA ILE A 398 -25.64 11.54 -38.11
C ILE A 398 -26.39 12.11 -36.91
N ASP A 399 -25.69 12.50 -35.84
CA ASP A 399 -26.29 13.10 -34.65
C ASP A 399 -25.31 14.10 -34.03
N GLU A 400 -25.82 15.25 -33.62
CA GLU A 400 -25.08 16.29 -32.92
C GLU A 400 -25.95 16.88 -31.82
N ARG A 401 -25.45 16.87 -30.57
CA ARG A 401 -26.19 17.39 -29.42
C ARG A 401 -25.23 17.86 -28.32
N PRO A 402 -25.64 18.86 -27.48
CA PRO A 402 -24.89 19.21 -26.28
C PRO A 402 -24.75 18.00 -25.36
N VAL A 403 -23.62 17.93 -24.64
CA VAL A 403 -23.36 16.85 -23.68
C VAL A 403 -24.36 16.93 -22.53
N ASP A 404 -25.07 15.84 -22.30
CA ASP A 404 -25.91 15.62 -21.14
C ASP A 404 -25.10 14.89 -20.07
N TYR A 405 -24.58 15.61 -19.11
CA TYR A 405 -23.69 15.07 -18.07
C TYR A 405 -24.38 14.02 -17.17
N GLU A 406 -25.70 14.09 -17.01
CA GLU A 406 -26.44 13.08 -16.22
C GLU A 406 -26.47 11.72 -16.94
N LYS A 407 -26.68 11.72 -18.25
CA LYS A 407 -26.66 10.51 -19.07
C LYS A 407 -25.26 9.95 -19.30
N GLU A 408 -24.26 10.79 -19.30
CA GLU A 408 -22.85 10.40 -19.45
C GLU A 408 -22.22 9.91 -18.12
N ALA A 409 -22.85 10.17 -16.97
CA ALA A 409 -22.30 9.82 -15.65
C ALA A 409 -22.11 8.31 -15.43
N ASP A 410 -22.98 7.48 -16.03
CA ASP A 410 -22.85 6.02 -15.92
C ASP A 410 -21.71 5.49 -16.79
N PHE A 411 -21.44 6.13 -17.91
CA PHE A 411 -20.28 5.83 -18.75
C PHE A 411 -18.98 6.29 -18.08
N ASP A 412 -18.98 7.40 -17.37
CA ASP A 412 -17.81 7.89 -16.61
C ASP A 412 -17.39 6.90 -15.52
N LYS A 413 -18.31 6.21 -14.86
CA LYS A 413 -17.99 5.15 -13.89
C LYS A 413 -17.24 3.98 -14.51
N VAL A 414 -17.57 3.62 -15.74
CA VAL A 414 -16.87 2.58 -16.51
C VAL A 414 -15.51 3.07 -17.01
N LEU A 415 -15.44 4.32 -17.43
CA LEU A 415 -14.20 4.94 -17.92
C LEU A 415 -13.18 5.17 -16.80
N MET A 416 -13.65 5.60 -15.61
CA MET A 416 -12.81 5.76 -14.41
C MET A 416 -12.27 4.44 -13.86
N ALA A 417 -12.83 3.30 -14.28
CA ALA A 417 -12.26 1.99 -13.98
C ALA A 417 -11.06 1.61 -14.88
N LYS A 418 -10.82 2.39 -15.96
CA LYS A 418 -9.69 2.21 -16.87
C LYS A 418 -8.97 3.56 -17.00
N VAL A 419 -7.65 3.58 -16.82
CA VAL A 419 -6.85 4.80 -16.97
C VAL A 419 -6.94 5.31 -18.40
N PRO A 420 -7.48 6.52 -18.66
CA PRO A 420 -7.47 7.09 -19.99
C PRO A 420 -6.05 7.45 -20.40
N SER A 421 -5.54 6.85 -21.44
CA SER A 421 -4.28 7.27 -22.06
C SER A 421 -4.57 8.14 -23.28
N SER A 422 -3.86 9.28 -23.38
CA SER A 422 -3.96 10.14 -24.57
C SER A 422 -3.50 9.38 -25.82
N ASN A 423 -4.40 9.20 -26.78
CA ASN A 423 -4.11 8.59 -28.08
C ASN A 423 -5.03 9.21 -29.14
N PRO A 424 -4.68 10.41 -29.67
CA PRO A 424 -5.57 11.24 -30.47
C PRO A 424 -6.18 10.55 -31.70
N ASN A 425 -5.48 9.63 -32.31
CA ASN A 425 -5.96 8.88 -33.47
C ASN A 425 -6.44 7.46 -33.12
N GLY A 426 -6.58 7.16 -31.83
CA GLY A 426 -6.99 5.84 -31.35
C GLY A 426 -8.50 5.61 -31.42
N LYS A 427 -8.90 4.35 -31.25
CA LYS A 427 -10.29 3.97 -31.04
C LYS A 427 -10.74 4.43 -29.65
N SER A 428 -11.90 5.09 -29.56
CA SER A 428 -12.55 5.39 -28.28
C SER A 428 -13.26 4.15 -27.73
N GLU A 429 -13.41 4.05 -26.41
CA GLU A 429 -14.25 3.06 -25.75
C GLU A 429 -15.74 3.17 -26.19
N GLN A 430 -16.13 4.35 -26.69
CA GLN A 430 -17.49 4.60 -27.23
C GLN A 430 -17.63 4.20 -28.71
N ASP A 431 -16.52 3.85 -29.39
CA ASP A 431 -16.54 3.50 -30.81
C ASP A 431 -16.94 2.04 -31.02
N THR A 432 -17.77 1.82 -32.02
CA THR A 432 -18.07 0.50 -32.55
C THR A 432 -17.48 0.34 -33.95
N ASN A 433 -17.66 -0.81 -34.58
CA ASN A 433 -17.23 -0.99 -35.98
C ASN A 433 -17.98 -0.12 -36.99
N LEU A 434 -19.16 0.37 -36.62
CA LEU A 434 -20.06 1.16 -37.47
C LEU A 434 -20.18 2.62 -37.05
N PHE A 435 -20.00 2.91 -35.78
CA PHE A 435 -20.20 4.25 -35.22
C PHE A 435 -18.92 4.74 -34.54
N LYS A 436 -18.69 6.03 -34.65
CA LYS A 436 -17.63 6.77 -33.97
C LYS A 436 -18.26 7.89 -33.16
N VAL A 437 -17.91 8.01 -31.88
CA VAL A 437 -18.38 9.07 -31.00
C VAL A 437 -17.24 10.01 -30.68
N ARG A 438 -17.47 11.31 -30.91
CA ARG A 438 -16.48 12.36 -30.65
C ARG A 438 -17.14 13.56 -30.00
N TYR A 439 -16.33 14.43 -29.44
CA TYR A 439 -16.77 15.64 -28.76
C TYR A 439 -16.10 16.86 -29.36
N LYS A 440 -16.90 17.83 -29.77
CA LYS A 440 -16.46 19.09 -30.35
C LYS A 440 -16.61 20.22 -29.33
N TYR A 441 -15.61 21.07 -29.23
CA TYR A 441 -15.68 22.27 -28.38
C TYR A 441 -16.48 23.34 -29.09
N ALA A 442 -17.58 23.83 -28.48
CA ALA A 442 -18.51 24.71 -29.09
C ALA A 442 -18.75 26.00 -28.27
N PRO A 443 -18.92 27.16 -28.91
CA PRO A 443 -19.29 28.42 -28.24
C PRO A 443 -20.77 28.40 -27.82
N ASN A 444 -21.11 29.08 -26.73
CA ASN A 444 -22.51 29.38 -26.40
C ASN A 444 -22.94 30.69 -27.09
N GLU A 445 -24.01 30.59 -27.86
CA GLU A 445 -24.50 31.74 -28.67
C GLU A 445 -25.17 32.84 -27.83
N THR A 446 -25.47 32.60 -26.56
CA THR A 446 -26.37 33.47 -25.78
C THR A 446 -25.69 34.49 -24.88
N ASP A 447 -24.38 34.43 -24.62
CA ASP A 447 -23.72 35.30 -23.61
C ASP A 447 -22.32 35.79 -23.99
N ALA A 448 -22.14 36.37 -25.15
CA ALA A 448 -20.86 36.94 -25.57
C ALA A 448 -20.68 38.39 -25.06
N THR A 449 -20.64 38.59 -23.72
CA THR A 449 -20.30 39.93 -23.15
C THR A 449 -18.84 40.04 -22.68
N GLY A 450 -18.00 39.03 -22.90
CA GLY A 450 -16.58 39.01 -22.52
C GLY A 450 -15.68 38.43 -23.60
N GLU A 451 -14.38 38.81 -23.60
CA GLU A 451 -13.38 38.20 -24.47
C GLU A 451 -13.16 36.75 -24.06
N SER A 452 -13.27 35.84 -25.03
CA SER A 452 -12.94 34.42 -24.83
C SER A 452 -11.45 34.26 -24.50
N ARG A 453 -11.13 33.38 -23.55
CA ARG A 453 -9.75 33.04 -23.15
C ARG A 453 -8.97 32.44 -24.32
N ASP A 454 -7.64 32.55 -24.31
CA ASP A 454 -6.78 32.05 -25.39
C ASP A 454 -6.95 30.55 -25.62
N PHE A 455 -7.11 29.77 -24.54
CA PHE A 455 -7.47 28.34 -24.65
C PHE A 455 -8.78 28.12 -25.42
N CYS A 456 -9.84 28.87 -25.08
CA CYS A 456 -11.13 28.73 -25.74
C CYS A 456 -11.05 29.13 -27.22
N LYS A 457 -10.32 30.24 -27.53
CA LYS A 457 -10.07 30.70 -28.91
C LYS A 457 -9.34 29.63 -29.71
N LYS A 458 -8.29 29.02 -29.13
CA LYS A 458 -7.55 27.92 -29.76
C LYS A 458 -8.43 26.70 -30.06
N MET A 459 -9.19 26.22 -29.07
CA MET A 459 -10.07 25.08 -29.23
C MET A 459 -11.13 25.27 -30.31
N ILE A 460 -11.73 26.46 -30.42
CA ILE A 460 -12.71 26.78 -31.45
C ILE A 460 -12.05 26.90 -32.82
N SER A 461 -10.91 27.59 -32.91
CA SER A 461 -10.20 27.81 -34.18
C SER A 461 -9.62 26.53 -34.76
N ALA A 462 -9.20 25.60 -33.91
CA ALA A 462 -8.72 24.29 -34.35
C ALA A 462 -9.79 23.45 -35.04
N ASN A 463 -11.08 23.67 -34.71
CA ASN A 463 -12.25 23.01 -35.31
C ASN A 463 -12.13 21.48 -35.36
N LYS A 464 -11.47 20.88 -34.38
CA LYS A 464 -11.22 19.45 -34.25
C LYS A 464 -12.23 18.77 -33.33
N VAL A 465 -12.30 17.45 -33.39
CA VAL A 465 -13.11 16.62 -32.51
C VAL A 465 -12.21 15.73 -31.66
N TYR A 466 -12.66 15.39 -30.47
CA TYR A 466 -11.84 14.73 -29.45
C TYR A 466 -12.54 13.49 -28.93
N ARG A 467 -11.77 12.47 -28.55
CA ARG A 467 -12.29 11.38 -27.74
C ARG A 467 -12.52 11.86 -26.32
N LYS A 468 -13.51 11.28 -25.62
CA LYS A 468 -13.78 11.61 -24.21
C LYS A 468 -12.56 11.33 -23.31
N GLU A 469 -11.86 10.23 -23.59
CA GLU A 469 -10.64 9.82 -22.89
C GLU A 469 -9.55 10.87 -22.98
N ASP A 470 -9.35 11.49 -24.14
CA ASP A 470 -8.31 12.51 -24.33
C ASP A 470 -8.67 13.80 -23.60
N ILE A 471 -9.95 14.17 -23.57
CA ILE A 471 -10.44 15.35 -22.80
C ILE A 471 -10.25 15.13 -21.30
N ILE A 472 -10.53 13.93 -20.80
CA ILE A 472 -10.34 13.59 -19.39
C ILE A 472 -8.86 13.59 -19.04
N ALA A 473 -8.01 12.92 -19.84
CA ALA A 473 -6.57 12.89 -19.64
C ALA A 473 -5.91 14.27 -19.72
N ALA A 474 -6.50 15.20 -20.46
CA ALA A 474 -6.05 16.59 -20.54
C ALA A 474 -6.28 17.36 -19.23
N GLY A 475 -7.20 16.89 -18.38
CA GLY A 475 -7.44 17.48 -17.06
C GLY A 475 -6.24 17.39 -16.10
N ASP A 476 -5.38 16.40 -16.30
CA ASP A 476 -4.16 16.17 -15.52
C ASP A 476 -2.94 16.92 -16.08
N LYS A 477 -3.13 17.65 -17.20
CA LYS A 477 -2.07 18.41 -17.86
C LYS A 477 -2.34 19.92 -17.73
N PRO A 478 -1.31 20.78 -17.71
CA PRO A 478 -1.48 22.23 -17.63
C PRO A 478 -1.93 22.82 -18.97
N VAL A 479 -3.17 22.54 -19.36
CA VAL A 479 -3.76 22.92 -20.66
C VAL A 479 -4.18 24.40 -20.67
N ASN A 480 -4.64 24.91 -19.52
CA ASN A 480 -5.12 26.30 -19.39
C ASN A 480 -4.78 26.79 -17.98
N LYS A 481 -3.52 27.15 -17.78
CA LYS A 481 -2.92 27.47 -16.48
C LYS A 481 -3.64 28.59 -15.76
N GLY A 482 -3.78 28.44 -14.43
CA GLY A 482 -4.34 29.47 -13.55
C GLY A 482 -5.86 29.59 -13.60
N TRP A 483 -6.57 28.78 -14.40
CA TRP A 483 -8.02 28.85 -14.54
C TRP A 483 -8.80 27.73 -13.83
N GLY A 484 -8.10 26.86 -13.12
CA GLY A 484 -8.70 25.85 -12.26
C GLY A 484 -9.24 26.44 -10.96
N LEU A 485 -9.77 25.57 -10.10
CA LEU A 485 -10.27 25.96 -8.77
C LEU A 485 -9.13 26.61 -7.96
N SER A 486 -9.40 27.76 -7.37
CA SER A 486 -8.39 28.53 -6.61
C SER A 486 -7.12 28.92 -7.39
N GLY A 487 -7.20 28.96 -8.73
CA GLY A 487 -6.07 29.31 -9.59
C GLY A 487 -5.18 28.13 -9.97
N ALA A 488 -5.65 26.89 -9.82
CA ALA A 488 -4.90 25.69 -10.18
C ALA A 488 -4.61 25.61 -11.69
N ASP A 489 -3.45 25.07 -12.04
CA ASP A 489 -2.99 24.89 -13.42
C ASP A 489 -3.63 23.68 -14.10
N THR A 490 -4.06 22.69 -13.32
CA THR A 490 -4.75 21.49 -13.78
C THR A 490 -6.14 21.41 -13.18
N TYR A 491 -7.11 20.97 -13.98
CA TYR A 491 -8.50 20.79 -13.57
C TYR A 491 -9.24 19.96 -14.62
N SER A 492 -10.39 19.38 -14.29
CA SER A 492 -11.19 18.62 -15.23
C SER A 492 -11.67 19.49 -16.40
N ILE A 493 -11.00 19.36 -17.56
CA ILE A 493 -11.38 20.05 -18.81
C ILE A 493 -12.75 19.57 -19.28
N TRP A 494 -13.10 18.32 -19.00
CA TRP A 494 -14.43 17.77 -19.31
C TRP A 494 -15.55 18.53 -18.60
N LEU A 495 -15.42 18.76 -17.29
CA LEU A 495 -16.46 19.42 -16.50
C LEU A 495 -16.42 20.95 -16.61
N TYR A 496 -15.25 21.56 -16.53
CA TYR A 496 -15.08 23.02 -16.41
C TYR A 496 -14.65 23.70 -17.70
N LYS A 497 -14.36 22.93 -18.76
CA LYS A 497 -14.00 23.45 -20.11
C LYS A 497 -12.81 24.42 -20.06
N GLY A 498 -13.04 25.72 -20.29
CA GLY A 498 -12.02 26.77 -20.18
C GLY A 498 -11.84 27.31 -18.75
N GLY A 499 -12.27 26.58 -17.70
CA GLY A 499 -12.16 27.01 -16.30
C GLY A 499 -13.38 27.71 -15.74
N GLY A 500 -13.27 28.27 -14.53
CA GLY A 500 -14.38 28.90 -13.81
C GLY A 500 -15.04 30.03 -14.63
N GLY A 501 -16.36 30.01 -14.73
CA GLY A 501 -17.12 30.98 -15.53
C GLY A 501 -17.01 30.80 -17.05
N CYS A 502 -16.57 29.66 -17.53
CA CYS A 502 -16.54 29.37 -18.97
C CYS A 502 -17.94 29.00 -19.47
N HIS A 503 -18.44 29.71 -20.48
CA HIS A 503 -19.76 29.52 -21.08
C HIS A 503 -19.74 28.54 -22.27
N HIS A 504 -18.57 28.04 -22.69
CA HIS A 504 -18.45 27.05 -23.76
C HIS A 504 -18.94 25.68 -23.27
N PHE A 505 -19.26 24.77 -24.22
CA PHE A 505 -19.75 23.45 -23.92
C PHE A 505 -19.17 22.41 -24.88
N TRP A 506 -19.28 21.13 -24.52
CA TRP A 506 -18.94 20.03 -25.39
C TRP A 506 -20.17 19.60 -26.17
N MET A 507 -20.02 19.48 -27.49
CA MET A 507 -21.02 18.96 -28.40
C MET A 507 -20.68 17.51 -28.71
N ARG A 508 -21.55 16.58 -28.32
CA ARG A 508 -21.41 15.17 -28.63
C ARG A 508 -21.83 14.94 -30.06
N GLN A 509 -20.95 14.38 -30.87
CA GLN A 509 -21.14 14.07 -32.27
C GLN A 509 -21.02 12.56 -32.49
N THR A 510 -22.00 11.99 -33.20
CA THR A 510 -22.02 10.58 -33.57
C THR A 510 -21.88 10.47 -35.09
N TYR A 511 -20.90 9.70 -35.52
CA TYR A 511 -20.59 9.47 -36.93
C TYR A 511 -20.89 8.02 -37.32
N LEU A 512 -21.45 7.84 -38.54
CA LEU A 512 -21.67 6.55 -39.16
C LEU A 512 -20.63 6.33 -40.25
N LYS A 513 -20.02 5.14 -40.32
CA LYS A 513 -19.08 4.79 -41.37
C LYS A 513 -19.80 4.67 -42.72
N LYS A 514 -19.40 5.49 -43.69
CA LYS A 514 -19.90 5.42 -45.07
C LYS A 514 -19.44 4.11 -45.70
N ASN A 515 -20.33 3.13 -45.86
CA ASN A 515 -20.11 2.04 -46.79
C ASN A 515 -20.72 2.44 -48.12
N ASN A 516 -19.99 2.29 -49.23
CA ASN A 516 -20.46 2.56 -50.61
C ASN A 516 -21.66 1.70 -51.03
N LYS A 517 -22.23 0.90 -50.17
CA LYS A 517 -23.48 0.15 -50.36
C LYS A 517 -24.50 0.59 -49.31
N LYS A 518 -25.67 1.01 -49.73
CA LYS A 518 -26.83 1.12 -48.86
C LYS A 518 -27.07 -0.24 -48.20
N ILE A 519 -26.81 -0.32 -46.88
CA ILE A 519 -27.02 -1.55 -46.12
C ILE A 519 -28.51 -1.68 -45.88
N GLY A 520 -29.08 -2.80 -46.30
CA GLY A 520 -30.50 -3.12 -46.03
C GLY A 520 -30.66 -3.40 -44.52
N VAL A 521 -31.86 -3.14 -43.96
CA VAL A 521 -32.21 -3.36 -42.55
C VAL A 521 -31.82 -4.76 -42.03
N ASN A 522 -31.92 -5.78 -42.87
CA ASN A 522 -31.55 -7.16 -42.55
C ASN A 522 -30.03 -7.36 -42.46
N GLU A 523 -29.27 -6.63 -43.24
CA GLU A 523 -27.81 -6.67 -43.21
C GLU A 523 -27.26 -5.92 -42.02
N ALA A 524 -27.84 -4.77 -41.69
CA ALA A 524 -27.55 -4.03 -40.45
C ALA A 524 -27.82 -4.88 -39.20
N LYS A 525 -28.96 -5.61 -39.17
CA LYS A 525 -29.28 -6.55 -38.08
C LYS A 525 -28.25 -7.68 -37.95
N ARG A 526 -27.81 -8.25 -39.08
CA ARG A 526 -26.76 -9.29 -39.09
C ARG A 526 -25.44 -8.75 -38.54
N MET A 527 -25.04 -7.53 -38.94
CA MET A 527 -23.83 -6.89 -38.45
C MET A 527 -23.90 -6.59 -36.95
N ILE A 528 -25.03 -6.09 -36.45
CA ILE A 528 -25.25 -5.83 -35.02
C ILE A 528 -25.25 -7.15 -34.22
N ASN A 529 -25.87 -8.21 -34.75
CA ASN A 529 -25.88 -9.51 -34.10
C ASN A 529 -24.54 -10.25 -34.14
N ALA A 530 -23.66 -9.87 -35.06
CA ALA A 530 -22.30 -10.41 -35.14
C ALA A 530 -21.31 -9.73 -34.17
N LEU A 531 -21.69 -8.62 -33.54
CA LEU A 531 -20.87 -7.95 -32.53
C LEU A 531 -20.87 -8.76 -31.21
N PRO A 532 -19.77 -8.74 -30.45
CA PRO A 532 -19.73 -9.28 -29.10
C PRO A 532 -20.84 -8.70 -28.21
N PRO A 533 -21.33 -9.44 -27.21
CA PRO A 533 -22.42 -8.97 -26.35
C PRO A 533 -22.16 -7.61 -25.68
N ASP A 534 -20.94 -7.38 -25.25
CA ASP A 534 -20.46 -6.15 -24.63
C ASP A 534 -20.44 -4.95 -25.60
N GLU A 535 -20.15 -5.17 -26.89
CA GLU A 535 -20.25 -4.13 -27.91
C GLU A 535 -21.71 -3.83 -28.30
N ARG A 536 -22.59 -4.83 -28.26
CA ARG A 536 -24.03 -4.64 -28.51
C ARG A 536 -24.72 -3.78 -27.44
N GLU A 537 -24.35 -3.98 -26.17
CA GLU A 537 -24.88 -3.18 -25.07
C GLU A 537 -24.44 -1.71 -25.11
N ARG A 538 -23.33 -1.44 -25.78
CA ARG A 538 -22.78 -0.07 -25.96
C ARG A 538 -23.38 0.70 -27.13
N LEU A 539 -24.20 0.06 -27.96
CA LEU A 539 -24.89 0.75 -29.03
C LEU A 539 -25.91 1.73 -28.43
N PRO A 540 -25.97 3.00 -28.92
CA PRO A 540 -26.89 4.01 -28.42
C PRO A 540 -28.35 3.76 -28.83
N ILE A 541 -28.64 2.57 -29.28
CA ILE A 541 -29.99 2.16 -29.72
C ILE A 541 -30.69 1.56 -28.50
N ASN A 542 -31.59 2.32 -27.91
CA ASN A 542 -32.54 1.81 -26.94
C ASN A 542 -33.48 0.87 -27.68
N GLU A 543 -33.39 -0.45 -27.43
CA GLU A 543 -34.30 -1.45 -28.03
C GLU A 543 -35.80 -1.15 -27.76
N LYS A 544 -36.12 -0.37 -26.74
CA LYS A 544 -37.48 0.09 -26.44
C LYS A 544 -37.95 1.22 -27.36
N GLU A 545 -37.06 1.92 -28.00
CA GLU A 545 -37.36 3.05 -28.92
C GLU A 545 -37.30 2.63 -30.39
N VAL A 546 -36.67 1.50 -30.70
CA VAL A 546 -36.62 0.93 -32.06
C VAL A 546 -37.48 -0.30 -32.13
N ALA A 547 -38.72 -0.12 -32.54
CA ALA A 547 -39.64 -1.24 -32.76
C ALA A 547 -39.10 -2.14 -33.87
N GLN A 548 -38.90 -3.41 -33.57
CA GLN A 548 -38.30 -4.38 -34.52
C GLN A 548 -39.32 -4.91 -35.53
N ARG A 549 -40.62 -4.84 -35.22
CA ARG A 549 -41.72 -5.30 -36.09
C ARG A 549 -42.79 -4.23 -36.15
N PRO A 550 -43.54 -4.13 -37.26
CA PRO A 550 -44.64 -3.17 -37.37
C PRO A 550 -45.67 -3.24 -36.24
N VAL A 551 -45.87 -4.42 -35.65
CA VAL A 551 -46.81 -4.63 -34.53
C VAL A 551 -46.32 -3.95 -33.25
N ASP A 552 -45.02 -3.75 -33.10
CA ASP A 552 -44.38 -3.15 -31.94
C ASP A 552 -44.22 -1.62 -32.08
N MET A 553 -44.55 -1.06 -33.25
CA MET A 553 -44.50 0.38 -33.52
C MET A 553 -45.79 1.07 -33.05
N PRO A 554 -45.73 2.39 -32.67
CA PRO A 554 -46.93 3.17 -32.45
C PRO A 554 -47.88 3.06 -33.65
N ASN A 555 -49.20 2.89 -33.38
CA ASN A 555 -50.23 2.63 -34.40
C ASN A 555 -49.91 1.46 -35.33
N LYS A 556 -49.12 0.46 -34.88
CA LYS A 556 -48.72 -0.70 -35.69
C LYS A 556 -48.10 -0.33 -37.03
N ALA A 557 -47.29 0.72 -37.03
CA ALA A 557 -46.63 1.34 -38.18
C ALA A 557 -47.56 2.03 -39.19
N PHE A 558 -48.82 2.26 -38.85
CA PHE A 558 -49.69 3.11 -39.68
C PHE A 558 -49.40 4.59 -39.33
N VAL A 559 -48.85 5.31 -40.26
CA VAL A 559 -48.69 6.76 -40.15
C VAL A 559 -50.04 7.37 -40.48
N ASN A 560 -50.63 8.06 -39.50
CA ASN A 560 -51.83 8.83 -39.78
C ASN A 560 -51.53 9.87 -40.85
N LYS A 561 -52.28 9.85 -41.92
CA LYS A 561 -52.20 10.85 -43.00
C LYS A 561 -52.61 12.23 -42.49
#